data_1d31aad95b103003992c416dcd8630be
#
_entry.id   1d31aad95b103003992c416dcd8630be
#
_cell.length_a   1.000
_cell.length_b   1.000
_cell.length_c   1.000
_cell.angle_alpha   90.00
_cell.angle_beta   90.00
_cell.angle_gamma   90.00
#
_symmetry.space_group_name_H-M   'P 1'
#
loop_
_entity.id
_entity.type
_entity.pdbx_description
1 polymer ?
#
loop_
_entity_poly.entity_id
_entity_poly.type
_entity_poly.pdbx_seq_one_letter_code
_entity_poly.pdbx_strand_id
1 'polypeptide(L)'
;MAERRLLLGDEAIALGAVHAGISGVYAYPGTPSTEITEFIQAHAPQVRSRWCTNEKTAMEAALGMSYAGKRALVCMKHVGMNVAADAFVNSGITGVNGGLVVVAADDPSMHSSQNEQDSRFYGQFAMIPMLEPSNQQEAYGMMKYAFELSEQVKLPVLLRVVTRLAHSRAGVEVSQPVAQNNLNPSDERTHWVLLPGNAKRQYAALVQKQDDLVLRSENSPYNQYPNLEKAETGVVACGIAYNYVMENDPSTPVLKISQYPVPEEKLREFAGKCSSILVAEDGQPFVENLVKGMLGSGYTVKGRLTGDLPRTGELTPDNVGAAMGIVVPKAFGKPENVMPRPPALCQGCGHRDVYDALNRILAEYKDARVFGDIGCYTLGALPPFRAIDSCVDMGASITMAKGAADAGVYPAVAVIGDSTFTHSGMTGLLDAVNDNANITVVISDNLTTAMTGGQDSAGTSKFEAICVALGVAPEHVRVVVPIAKNMEEITRIIREELEYKGVSVIIPRRECIQTLNRKLRKKRAEQQ
;
A
#
# COMPACT_ATOMS: atom_id res chain seq x y z
N MET A 1 2.19 26.93 25.67
CA MET A 1 1.56 26.81 24.36
C MET A 1 1.91 25.43 23.85
N ALA A 2 0.94 24.71 23.27
CA ALA A 2 1.24 23.42 22.62
C ALA A 2 2.22 23.66 21.47
N GLU A 3 3.20 22.78 21.31
CA GLU A 3 4.12 22.84 20.17
C GLU A 3 3.34 22.53 18.90
N ARG A 4 3.50 23.35 17.85
CA ARG A 4 2.86 23.17 16.56
C ARG A 4 3.91 22.89 15.50
N ARG A 5 3.72 21.82 14.72
CA ARG A 5 4.63 21.38 13.65
C ARG A 5 3.90 21.35 12.31
N LEU A 6 4.58 21.72 11.23
CA LEU A 6 4.10 21.55 9.86
C LEU A 6 4.47 20.14 9.39
N LEU A 7 3.47 19.26 9.24
CA LEU A 7 3.67 17.84 8.93
C LEU A 7 2.88 17.42 7.69
N LEU A 8 3.44 16.48 6.91
CA LEU A 8 2.66 15.65 5.99
C LEU A 8 1.67 14.78 6.78
N GLY A 9 0.65 14.24 6.12
CA GLY A 9 -0.22 13.24 6.73
C GLY A 9 0.57 12.03 7.23
N ASP A 10 1.48 11.52 6.42
CA ASP A 10 2.38 10.42 6.79
C ASP A 10 3.32 10.77 7.96
N GLU A 11 3.88 11.98 7.97
CA GLU A 11 4.71 12.47 9.08
C GLU A 11 3.88 12.62 10.37
N ALA A 12 2.62 13.01 10.25
CA ALA A 12 1.69 13.11 11.38
C ALA A 12 1.34 11.73 11.97
N ILE A 13 1.06 10.74 11.12
CA ILE A 13 0.87 9.34 11.52
C ILE A 13 2.13 8.82 12.22
N ALA A 14 3.30 9.02 11.62
CA ALA A 14 4.59 8.57 12.14
C ALA A 14 4.88 9.15 13.52
N LEU A 15 4.77 10.48 13.67
CA LEU A 15 4.99 11.18 14.93
C LEU A 15 3.95 10.78 15.99
N GLY A 16 2.67 10.65 15.58
CA GLY A 16 1.59 10.18 16.45
C GLY A 16 1.86 8.78 17.00
N ALA A 17 2.35 7.87 16.16
CA ALA A 17 2.72 6.52 16.56
C ALA A 17 3.91 6.51 17.55
N VAL A 18 4.95 7.30 17.27
CA VAL A 18 6.10 7.45 18.16
C VAL A 18 5.66 8.01 19.52
N HIS A 19 4.82 9.05 19.52
CA HIS A 19 4.27 9.64 20.75
C HIS A 19 3.29 8.70 21.47
N ALA A 20 2.68 7.76 20.76
CA ALA A 20 1.89 6.67 21.33
C ALA A 20 2.76 5.53 21.91
N GLY A 21 4.07 5.65 21.94
CA GLY A 21 4.97 4.68 22.59
C GLY A 21 5.12 3.37 21.85
N ILE A 22 5.18 3.38 20.51
CA ILE A 22 5.48 2.17 19.73
C ILE A 22 6.89 1.67 19.99
N SER A 23 7.06 0.34 19.96
CA SER A 23 8.36 -0.31 20.10
C SER A 23 8.95 -0.72 18.74
N GLY A 24 8.11 -0.87 17.73
CA GLY A 24 8.57 -1.19 16.38
C GLY A 24 7.62 -0.75 15.27
N VAL A 25 8.20 -0.50 14.09
CA VAL A 25 7.49 -0.31 12.83
C VAL A 25 8.05 -1.28 11.80
N TYR A 26 7.15 -1.93 11.07
CA TYR A 26 7.45 -2.92 10.04
C TYR A 26 6.74 -2.53 8.75
N ALA A 27 7.46 -2.50 7.65
CA ALA A 27 6.92 -2.09 6.36
C ALA A 27 7.69 -2.68 5.19
N TYR A 28 7.04 -2.76 4.04
CA TYR A 28 7.70 -2.82 2.75
C TYR A 28 7.48 -1.48 2.03
N PRO A 29 8.48 -0.94 1.30
CA PRO A 29 8.34 0.36 0.67
C PRO A 29 7.22 0.40 -0.38
N GLY A 30 6.25 1.30 -0.22
CA GLY A 30 5.10 1.43 -1.13
C GLY A 30 4.43 2.80 -1.00
N THR A 31 4.56 3.65 -2.04
CA THR A 31 3.87 4.95 -2.08
C THR A 31 2.35 4.75 -2.13
N PRO A 32 1.55 5.42 -1.27
CA PRO A 32 1.85 6.61 -0.48
C PRO A 32 2.10 6.38 1.02
N SER A 33 2.69 5.28 1.49
CA SER A 33 2.94 4.98 2.91
C SER A 33 4.42 4.96 3.30
N THR A 34 5.32 5.11 2.35
CA THR A 34 6.78 4.97 2.56
C THR A 34 7.31 5.98 3.57
N GLU A 35 6.83 7.22 3.50
CA GLU A 35 7.27 8.35 4.30
C GLU A 35 7.00 8.16 5.80
N ILE A 36 6.00 7.35 6.19
CA ILE A 36 5.74 7.01 7.60
C ILE A 36 6.96 6.32 8.21
N THR A 37 7.44 5.28 7.57
CA THR A 37 8.59 4.50 8.07
C THR A 37 9.89 5.28 7.96
N GLU A 38 10.12 6.02 6.87
CA GLU A 38 11.29 6.89 6.69
C GLU A 38 11.37 7.97 7.79
N PHE A 39 10.25 8.59 8.13
CA PHE A 39 10.21 9.58 9.20
C PHE A 39 10.60 8.96 10.55
N ILE A 40 10.05 7.77 10.89
CA ILE A 40 10.40 7.07 12.14
C ILE A 40 11.87 6.69 12.16
N GLN A 41 12.43 6.18 11.06
CA GLN A 41 13.84 5.84 10.95
C GLN A 41 14.76 7.05 11.18
N ALA A 42 14.36 8.21 10.66
CA ALA A 42 15.14 9.44 10.76
C ALA A 42 15.06 10.11 12.15
N HIS A 43 13.91 10.01 12.84
CA HIS A 43 13.62 10.84 14.01
C HIS A 43 13.40 10.07 15.32
N ALA A 44 13.27 8.73 15.28
CA ALA A 44 12.97 7.91 16.45
C ALA A 44 13.90 6.68 16.57
N PRO A 45 15.20 6.87 16.85
CA PRO A 45 16.18 5.78 16.89
C PRO A 45 15.89 4.73 17.97
N GLN A 46 15.06 5.05 18.97
CA GLN A 46 14.60 4.13 20.01
C GLN A 46 13.53 3.15 19.53
N VAL A 47 12.94 3.37 18.35
CA VAL A 47 11.94 2.49 17.75
C VAL A 47 12.65 1.52 16.82
N ARG A 48 12.37 0.22 16.97
CA ARG A 48 12.88 -0.79 16.04
C ARG A 48 12.24 -0.54 14.66
N SER A 49 13.02 -0.13 13.69
CA SER A 49 12.54 0.16 12.34
C SER A 49 13.46 -0.42 11.29
N ARG A 50 12.91 -1.30 10.42
CA ARG A 50 13.61 -1.85 9.25
C ARG A 50 12.60 -2.17 8.16
N TRP A 51 13.06 -2.07 6.91
CA TRP A 51 12.31 -2.57 5.77
C TRP A 51 12.28 -4.10 5.79
N CYS A 52 11.09 -4.66 5.62
CA CYS A 52 10.86 -6.10 5.46
C CYS A 52 10.98 -6.50 3.99
N THR A 53 11.05 -7.80 3.73
CA THR A 53 11.12 -8.32 2.35
C THR A 53 9.79 -8.21 1.62
N ASN A 54 8.67 -8.29 2.35
CA ASN A 54 7.31 -8.04 1.86
C ASN A 54 6.37 -7.70 3.02
N GLU A 55 5.11 -7.37 2.69
CA GLU A 55 4.11 -6.95 3.67
C GLU A 55 3.63 -8.11 4.56
N LYS A 56 3.64 -9.36 4.05
CA LYS A 56 3.31 -10.55 4.87
C LYS A 56 4.31 -10.68 6.01
N THR A 57 5.61 -10.63 5.71
CA THR A 57 6.65 -10.72 6.75
C THR A 57 6.63 -9.52 7.70
N ALA A 58 6.24 -8.34 7.22
CA ALA A 58 6.04 -7.17 8.06
C ALA A 58 4.89 -7.36 9.06
N MET A 59 3.75 -7.85 8.59
CA MET A 59 2.58 -8.13 9.44
C MET A 59 2.86 -9.21 10.48
N GLU A 60 3.51 -10.30 10.09
CA GLU A 60 3.89 -11.40 11.00
C GLU A 60 4.88 -10.95 12.08
N ALA A 61 5.88 -10.13 11.72
CA ALA A 61 6.83 -9.59 12.67
C ALA A 61 6.16 -8.64 13.69
N ALA A 62 5.22 -7.84 13.24
CA ALA A 62 4.43 -6.96 14.10
C ALA A 62 3.51 -7.76 15.05
N LEU A 63 2.90 -8.84 14.58
CA LEU A 63 2.15 -9.79 15.43
C LEU A 63 3.04 -10.38 16.53
N GLY A 64 4.28 -10.78 16.18
CA GLY A 64 5.25 -11.28 17.16
C GLY A 64 5.61 -10.23 18.22
N MET A 65 5.72 -8.96 17.82
CA MET A 65 5.95 -7.85 18.77
C MET A 65 4.72 -7.60 19.65
N SER A 66 3.53 -7.64 19.09
CA SER A 66 2.28 -7.55 19.83
C SER A 66 2.12 -8.72 20.81
N TYR A 67 2.46 -9.95 20.40
CA TYR A 67 2.50 -11.12 21.30
C TYR A 67 3.33 -10.86 22.56
N ALA A 68 4.45 -10.16 22.41
CA ALA A 68 5.35 -9.79 23.50
C ALA A 68 4.81 -8.65 24.39
N GLY A 69 3.60 -8.13 24.16
CA GLY A 69 2.97 -7.04 24.92
C GLY A 69 3.37 -5.64 24.47
N LYS A 70 4.15 -5.51 23.40
CA LYS A 70 4.64 -4.23 22.88
C LYS A 70 3.70 -3.67 21.81
N ARG A 71 3.64 -2.33 21.68
CA ARG A 71 2.93 -1.66 20.59
C ARG A 71 3.73 -1.77 19.29
N ALA A 72 3.08 -2.22 18.22
CA ALA A 72 3.66 -2.36 16.89
C ALA A 72 2.83 -1.64 15.82
N LEU A 73 3.54 -1.01 14.88
CA LEU A 73 2.97 -0.39 13.70
C LEU A 73 3.33 -1.18 12.44
N VAL A 74 2.37 -1.37 11.55
CA VAL A 74 2.62 -1.89 10.19
C VAL A 74 2.17 -0.84 9.19
N CYS A 75 2.99 -0.54 8.19
CA CYS A 75 2.64 0.42 7.15
C CYS A 75 2.76 -0.24 5.78
N MET A 76 1.72 -0.06 4.97
CA MET A 76 1.71 -0.58 3.61
C MET A 76 0.76 0.20 2.70
N LYS A 77 1.03 0.14 1.41
CA LYS A 77 0.11 0.55 0.36
C LYS A 77 -1.07 -0.42 0.28
N HIS A 78 -2.21 0.01 -0.28
CA HIS A 78 -3.41 -0.83 -0.40
C HIS A 78 -3.15 -2.19 -1.07
N VAL A 79 -2.30 -2.28 -2.09
CA VAL A 79 -1.94 -3.57 -2.71
C VAL A 79 -1.11 -4.47 -1.79
N GLY A 80 -0.39 -3.89 -0.83
CA GLY A 80 0.31 -4.63 0.22
C GLY A 80 -0.66 -5.37 1.16
N MET A 81 -1.89 -4.86 1.32
CA MET A 81 -2.95 -5.58 2.04
C MET A 81 -3.26 -6.93 1.42
N ASN A 82 -3.18 -7.06 0.08
CA ASN A 82 -3.35 -8.34 -0.61
C ASN A 82 -2.26 -9.35 -0.21
N VAL A 83 -1.02 -8.89 -0.09
CA VAL A 83 0.14 -9.72 0.29
C VAL A 83 0.07 -10.10 1.76
N ALA A 84 -0.35 -9.19 2.63
CA ALA A 84 -0.47 -9.40 4.07
C ALA A 84 -1.80 -10.07 4.49
N ALA A 85 -2.74 -10.29 3.56
CA ALA A 85 -4.14 -10.62 3.85
C ALA A 85 -4.32 -11.81 4.80
N ASP A 86 -3.57 -12.89 4.59
CA ASP A 86 -3.69 -14.08 5.45
C ASP A 86 -3.30 -13.76 6.89
N ALA A 87 -2.14 -13.15 7.13
CA ALA A 87 -1.71 -12.76 8.46
C ALA A 87 -2.63 -11.69 9.08
N PHE A 88 -3.13 -10.75 8.25
CA PHE A 88 -4.04 -9.69 8.69
C PHE A 88 -5.39 -10.24 9.15
N VAL A 89 -6.04 -11.09 8.35
CA VAL A 89 -7.35 -11.68 8.69
C VAL A 89 -7.23 -12.60 9.90
N ASN A 90 -6.19 -13.43 9.95
CA ASN A 90 -5.94 -14.29 11.09
C ASN A 90 -5.65 -13.51 12.38
N SER A 91 -5.09 -12.30 12.30
CA SER A 91 -4.89 -11.45 13.47
C SER A 91 -6.19 -10.99 14.13
N GLY A 92 -7.27 -10.87 13.37
CA GLY A 92 -8.63 -10.67 13.92
C GLY A 92 -9.12 -11.89 14.72
N ILE A 93 -8.73 -13.10 14.32
CA ILE A 93 -9.09 -14.34 15.02
C ILE A 93 -8.21 -14.56 16.26
N THR A 94 -6.87 -14.44 16.13
CA THR A 94 -5.96 -14.59 17.29
C THR A 94 -6.12 -13.47 18.30
N GLY A 95 -6.57 -12.31 17.84
CA GLY A 95 -6.47 -11.09 18.62
C GLY A 95 -5.03 -10.60 18.77
N VAL A 96 -4.85 -9.63 19.66
CA VAL A 96 -3.56 -9.00 19.96
C VAL A 96 -3.33 -8.93 21.47
N ASN A 97 -2.06 -8.87 21.90
CA ASN A 97 -1.68 -8.67 23.30
C ASN A 97 -1.29 -7.22 23.56
N GLY A 98 -0.17 -6.74 23.01
CA GLY A 98 0.12 -5.31 22.90
C GLY A 98 -0.58 -4.72 21.67
N GLY A 99 -0.82 -3.41 21.68
CA GLY A 99 -1.55 -2.73 20.62
C GLY A 99 -0.90 -2.93 19.24
N LEU A 100 -1.72 -3.25 18.24
CA LEU A 100 -1.31 -3.40 16.85
C LEU A 100 -2.15 -2.49 15.95
N VAL A 101 -1.47 -1.60 15.23
CA VAL A 101 -2.11 -0.74 14.25
C VAL A 101 -1.54 -1.04 12.86
N VAL A 102 -2.42 -1.24 11.89
CA VAL A 102 -2.08 -1.45 10.49
C VAL A 102 -2.50 -0.20 9.71
N VAL A 103 -1.55 0.52 9.15
CA VAL A 103 -1.82 1.66 8.27
C VAL A 103 -1.84 1.18 6.84
N ALA A 104 -3.00 1.31 6.19
CA ALA A 104 -3.17 1.06 4.78
C ALA A 104 -3.37 2.40 4.04
N ALA A 105 -2.46 2.69 3.12
CA ALA A 105 -2.52 3.90 2.30
C ALA A 105 -3.11 3.58 0.93
N ASP A 106 -4.36 4.03 0.73
CA ASP A 106 -5.10 3.88 -0.52
C ASP A 106 -4.70 4.96 -1.52
N ASP A 107 -4.76 4.64 -2.81
CA ASP A 107 -4.39 5.53 -3.90
C ASP A 107 -5.56 5.68 -4.90
N PRO A 108 -6.65 6.39 -4.52
CA PRO A 108 -7.72 6.74 -5.45
C PRO A 108 -7.17 7.50 -6.65
N SER A 109 -7.72 7.27 -7.84
CA SER A 109 -7.17 7.74 -9.14
C SER A 109 -5.86 7.07 -9.58
N MET A 110 -5.32 6.13 -8.84
CA MET A 110 -4.13 5.37 -9.27
C MET A 110 -2.93 6.27 -9.65
N HIS A 111 -2.61 7.29 -8.84
CA HIS A 111 -1.50 8.22 -9.12
C HIS A 111 -0.15 7.49 -9.25
N SER A 112 0.03 6.39 -8.48
CA SER A 112 1.22 5.55 -8.53
C SER A 112 0.91 4.05 -8.36
N SER A 113 -0.29 3.62 -8.75
CA SER A 113 -0.79 2.26 -8.50
C SER A 113 -1.30 1.58 -9.76
N GLN A 114 -1.23 0.24 -9.79
CA GLN A 114 -1.73 -0.59 -10.88
C GLN A 114 -3.24 -0.86 -10.82
N ASN A 115 -3.88 -0.55 -9.70
CA ASN A 115 -5.33 -0.67 -9.52
C ASN A 115 -5.83 0.32 -8.47
N GLU A 116 -7.15 0.44 -8.35
CA GLU A 116 -7.82 1.17 -7.29
C GLU A 116 -8.52 0.17 -6.35
N GLN A 117 -8.08 0.15 -5.08
CA GLN A 117 -8.64 -0.68 -4.02
C GLN A 117 -9.08 0.20 -2.85
N ASP A 118 -9.96 -0.35 -2.01
CA ASP A 118 -10.43 0.29 -0.80
C ASP A 118 -10.17 -0.64 0.39
N SER A 119 -9.22 -0.26 1.23
CA SER A 119 -8.77 -1.08 2.35
C SER A 119 -9.83 -1.29 3.44
N ARG A 120 -10.92 -0.51 3.44
CA ARG A 120 -12.04 -0.69 4.37
C ARG A 120 -12.72 -2.06 4.21
N PHE A 121 -12.73 -2.61 2.99
CA PHE A 121 -13.24 -3.98 2.77
C PHE A 121 -12.43 -5.04 3.52
N TYR A 122 -11.11 -4.87 3.65
CA TYR A 122 -10.28 -5.77 4.46
C TYR A 122 -10.62 -5.68 5.94
N GLY A 123 -10.80 -4.48 6.48
CA GLY A 123 -11.20 -4.29 7.87
C GLY A 123 -12.56 -4.89 8.17
N GLN A 124 -13.54 -4.70 7.28
CA GLN A 124 -14.87 -5.32 7.39
C GLN A 124 -14.77 -6.85 7.30
N PHE A 125 -14.01 -7.39 6.36
CA PHE A 125 -13.82 -8.82 6.19
C PHE A 125 -13.15 -9.47 7.41
N ALA A 126 -12.16 -8.79 8.00
CA ALA A 126 -11.49 -9.24 9.21
C ALA A 126 -12.29 -8.96 10.50
N MET A 127 -13.43 -8.26 10.41
CA MET A 127 -14.32 -7.91 11.54
C MET A 127 -13.60 -7.10 12.64
N ILE A 128 -12.72 -6.19 12.26
CA ILE A 128 -11.91 -5.36 13.18
C ILE A 128 -12.29 -3.88 13.09
N PRO A 129 -12.01 -3.08 14.14
CA PRO A 129 -12.26 -1.65 14.10
C PRO A 129 -11.34 -0.96 13.09
N MET A 130 -11.88 0.07 12.43
CA MET A 130 -11.14 0.89 11.47
C MET A 130 -11.24 2.37 11.83
N LEU A 131 -10.20 3.12 11.48
CA LEU A 131 -10.14 4.58 11.60
C LEU A 131 -9.77 5.20 10.25
N GLU A 132 -10.35 6.36 9.96
CA GLU A 132 -10.13 7.09 8.71
C GLU A 132 -10.04 8.60 9.02
N PRO A 133 -8.82 9.16 9.20
CA PRO A 133 -8.66 10.57 9.52
C PRO A 133 -9.06 11.48 8.36
N SER A 134 -9.62 12.64 8.67
CA SER A 134 -9.96 13.65 7.68
C SER A 134 -8.85 14.67 7.43
N ASN A 135 -7.95 14.84 8.39
CA ASN A 135 -6.85 15.82 8.33
C ASN A 135 -5.63 15.35 9.12
N GLN A 136 -4.53 16.11 9.05
CA GLN A 136 -3.27 15.78 9.70
C GLN A 136 -3.34 15.78 11.23
N GLN A 137 -4.17 16.65 11.81
CA GLN A 137 -4.37 16.67 13.26
C GLN A 137 -5.03 15.37 13.74
N GLU A 138 -6.04 14.90 13.01
CA GLU A 138 -6.68 13.61 13.29
C GLU A 138 -5.73 12.44 13.02
N ALA A 139 -4.98 12.48 11.91
CA ALA A 139 -3.98 11.46 11.60
C ALA A 139 -2.97 11.27 12.74
N TYR A 140 -2.53 12.38 13.35
CA TYR A 140 -1.67 12.34 14.53
C TYR A 140 -2.40 11.81 15.78
N GLY A 141 -3.56 12.36 16.10
CA GLY A 141 -4.30 12.04 17.34
C GLY A 141 -4.86 10.62 17.35
N MET A 142 -5.32 10.15 16.20
CA MET A 142 -5.86 8.81 16.02
C MET A 142 -4.82 7.70 16.27
N MET A 143 -3.53 7.97 16.15
CA MET A 143 -2.52 6.94 16.43
C MET A 143 -2.54 6.50 17.89
N LYS A 144 -2.56 7.46 18.84
CA LYS A 144 -2.69 7.11 20.25
C LYS A 144 -4.01 6.40 20.54
N TYR A 145 -5.10 6.93 20.01
CA TYR A 145 -6.43 6.34 20.16
C TYR A 145 -6.49 4.93 19.60
N ALA A 146 -5.91 4.68 18.42
CA ALA A 146 -5.88 3.38 17.76
C ALA A 146 -5.16 2.31 18.61
N PHE A 147 -4.01 2.66 19.18
CA PHE A 147 -3.28 1.73 20.06
C PHE A 147 -4.04 1.43 21.35
N GLU A 148 -4.64 2.47 21.98
CA GLU A 148 -5.48 2.30 23.17
C GLU A 148 -6.73 1.45 22.85
N LEU A 149 -7.40 1.71 21.72
CA LEU A 149 -8.53 0.92 21.26
C LEU A 149 -8.12 -0.53 21.01
N SER A 150 -7.02 -0.76 20.29
CA SER A 150 -6.49 -2.09 20.02
C SER A 150 -6.26 -2.89 21.30
N GLU A 151 -5.63 -2.28 22.30
CA GLU A 151 -5.36 -2.91 23.61
C GLU A 151 -6.64 -3.20 24.40
N GLN A 152 -7.64 -2.33 24.32
CA GLN A 152 -8.93 -2.50 25.00
C GLN A 152 -9.78 -3.62 24.41
N VAL A 153 -9.93 -3.63 23.07
CA VAL A 153 -10.76 -4.62 22.39
C VAL A 153 -10.02 -5.91 22.08
N LYS A 154 -8.68 -5.92 22.27
CA LYS A 154 -7.80 -7.04 21.93
C LYS A 154 -7.92 -7.46 20.47
N LEU A 155 -7.98 -6.50 19.57
CA LEU A 155 -8.00 -6.66 18.12
C LEU A 155 -7.01 -5.70 17.47
N PRO A 156 -6.45 -6.01 16.29
CA PRO A 156 -5.74 -5.01 15.52
C PRO A 156 -6.70 -3.89 15.10
N VAL A 157 -6.16 -2.70 14.85
CA VAL A 157 -6.91 -1.56 14.30
C VAL A 157 -6.36 -1.23 12.92
N LEU A 158 -7.23 -1.14 11.92
CA LEU A 158 -6.87 -0.65 10.60
C LEU A 158 -7.03 0.87 10.57
N LEU A 159 -5.96 1.61 10.26
CA LEU A 159 -6.02 3.03 9.96
C LEU A 159 -5.87 3.22 8.45
N ARG A 160 -6.93 3.71 7.81
CA ARG A 160 -6.94 4.01 6.38
C ARG A 160 -6.56 5.47 6.15
N VAL A 161 -5.65 5.71 5.21
CA VAL A 161 -5.33 7.05 4.71
C VAL A 161 -5.32 7.04 3.19
N VAL A 162 -5.67 8.17 2.55
CA VAL A 162 -5.60 8.29 1.08
C VAL A 162 -4.44 9.19 0.68
N THR A 163 -3.93 9.01 -0.55
CA THR A 163 -2.76 9.72 -1.10
C THR A 163 -2.82 11.23 -0.85
N ARG A 164 -3.97 11.86 -1.04
CA ARG A 164 -4.11 13.32 -0.88
C ARG A 164 -3.88 13.75 0.57
N LEU A 165 -4.36 12.99 1.54
CA LEU A 165 -4.08 13.29 2.95
C LEU A 165 -2.64 12.94 3.31
N ALA A 166 -2.15 11.77 2.90
CA ALA A 166 -0.79 11.31 3.16
C ALA A 166 0.26 12.36 2.76
N HIS A 167 0.11 12.95 1.57
CA HIS A 167 1.09 13.85 0.97
C HIS A 167 0.75 15.34 1.04
N SER A 168 -0.33 15.75 1.71
CA SER A 168 -0.61 17.17 2.00
C SER A 168 -0.07 17.58 3.37
N ARG A 169 0.21 18.88 3.55
CA ARG A 169 0.78 19.42 4.79
C ARG A 169 -0.20 20.31 5.54
N ALA A 170 -0.21 20.17 6.86
CA ALA A 170 -0.90 21.11 7.75
C ALA A 170 -0.15 21.28 9.07
N GLY A 171 -0.52 22.32 9.82
CA GLY A 171 -0.02 22.53 11.17
C GLY A 171 -0.69 21.59 12.16
N VAL A 172 0.09 20.80 12.88
CA VAL A 172 -0.36 19.80 13.86
C VAL A 172 0.12 20.20 15.26
N GLU A 173 -0.80 20.27 16.20
CA GLU A 173 -0.50 20.42 17.61
C GLU A 173 -0.09 19.08 18.20
N VAL A 174 1.09 19.01 18.80
CA VAL A 174 1.66 17.76 19.29
C VAL A 174 1.58 17.67 20.81
N SER A 175 1.31 16.48 21.33
CA SER A 175 1.28 16.14 22.75
C SER A 175 2.60 15.54 23.22
N GLN A 176 2.76 15.42 24.53
CA GLN A 176 3.90 14.70 25.10
C GLN A 176 3.82 13.21 24.79
N PRO A 177 4.95 12.56 24.44
CA PRO A 177 5.00 11.13 24.19
C PRO A 177 4.73 10.33 25.47
N VAL A 178 4.13 9.16 25.30
CA VAL A 178 4.00 8.16 26.38
C VAL A 178 5.14 7.15 26.29
N ALA A 179 5.45 6.50 27.43
CA ALA A 179 6.46 5.46 27.47
C ALA A 179 6.02 4.22 26.66
N GLN A 180 6.99 3.47 26.15
CA GLN A 180 6.73 2.16 25.56
C GLN A 180 6.24 1.18 26.63
N ASN A 181 5.34 0.27 26.24
CA ASN A 181 4.89 -0.83 27.09
C ASN A 181 6.09 -1.65 27.61
N ASN A 182 5.96 -2.22 28.81
CA ASN A 182 6.90 -3.22 29.29
C ASN A 182 6.75 -4.53 28.52
N LEU A 183 7.79 -5.37 28.54
CA LEU A 183 7.72 -6.73 28.03
C LEU A 183 6.72 -7.53 28.89
N ASN A 184 5.71 -8.06 28.25
CA ASN A 184 4.65 -8.85 28.88
C ASN A 184 4.09 -9.86 27.87
N PRO A 185 4.81 -10.95 27.58
CA PRO A 185 4.32 -11.97 26.62
C PRO A 185 2.99 -12.57 27.08
N SER A 186 2.17 -12.95 26.10
CA SER A 186 0.89 -13.58 26.38
C SER A 186 1.06 -14.99 26.98
N ASP A 187 0.40 -15.23 28.12
CA ASP A 187 0.33 -16.56 28.73
C ASP A 187 -0.77 -17.45 28.12
N GLU A 188 -1.68 -16.84 27.35
CA GLU A 188 -2.81 -17.54 26.73
C GLU A 188 -2.42 -18.20 25.40
N ARG A 189 -1.66 -19.29 25.48
CA ARG A 189 -1.13 -20.01 24.30
C ARG A 189 -2.20 -20.42 23.30
N THR A 190 -3.41 -20.78 23.75
CA THR A 190 -4.50 -21.26 22.89
C THR A 190 -5.04 -20.19 21.95
N HIS A 191 -4.92 -18.90 22.28
CA HIS A 191 -5.28 -17.79 21.39
C HIS A 191 -4.40 -17.71 20.14
N TRP A 192 -3.13 -18.06 20.27
CA TRP A 192 -2.14 -17.95 19.21
C TRP A 192 -1.96 -19.25 18.40
N VAL A 193 -2.80 -20.26 18.68
CA VAL A 193 -2.74 -21.56 18.01
C VAL A 193 -4.08 -21.83 17.34
N LEU A 194 -4.17 -21.55 16.05
CA LEU A 194 -5.39 -21.65 15.24
C LEU A 194 -5.68 -23.10 14.78
N LEU A 195 -5.66 -24.04 15.72
CA LEU A 195 -6.27 -25.34 15.46
C LEU A 195 -7.80 -25.19 15.37
N PRO A 196 -8.50 -26.05 14.62
CA PRO A 196 -9.94 -25.88 14.34
C PRO A 196 -10.81 -25.64 15.58
N GLY A 197 -10.52 -26.33 16.70
CA GLY A 197 -11.27 -26.16 17.96
C GLY A 197 -11.04 -24.76 18.60
N ASN A 198 -9.82 -24.27 18.57
CA ASN A 198 -9.49 -22.93 19.05
C ASN A 198 -10.07 -21.86 18.13
N ALA A 199 -9.89 -22.01 16.82
CA ALA A 199 -10.37 -21.06 15.82
C ALA A 199 -11.90 -20.86 15.89
N LYS A 200 -12.68 -21.95 16.03
CA LYS A 200 -14.14 -21.87 16.19
C LYS A 200 -14.53 -21.04 17.42
N ARG A 201 -13.86 -21.27 18.56
CA ARG A 201 -14.15 -20.56 19.81
C ARG A 201 -13.81 -19.06 19.68
N GLN A 202 -12.65 -18.75 19.10
CA GLN A 202 -12.19 -17.38 18.92
C GLN A 202 -13.04 -16.62 17.89
N TYR A 203 -13.45 -17.27 16.80
CA TYR A 203 -14.37 -16.68 15.84
C TYR A 203 -15.71 -16.34 16.48
N ALA A 204 -16.27 -17.23 17.30
CA ALA A 204 -17.49 -16.94 18.05
C ALA A 204 -17.31 -15.74 19.01
N ALA A 205 -16.16 -15.64 19.68
CA ALA A 205 -15.84 -14.49 20.52
C ALA A 205 -15.67 -13.20 19.71
N LEU A 206 -15.07 -13.26 18.50
CA LEU A 206 -14.96 -12.13 17.59
C LEU A 206 -16.33 -11.62 17.13
N VAL A 207 -17.26 -12.53 16.81
CA VAL A 207 -18.65 -12.18 16.47
C VAL A 207 -19.34 -11.47 17.65
N GLN A 208 -19.18 -11.97 18.88
CA GLN A 208 -19.75 -11.32 20.06
C GLN A 208 -19.20 -9.92 20.36
N LYS A 209 -17.97 -9.61 19.92
CA LYS A 209 -17.39 -8.27 20.07
C LYS A 209 -17.98 -7.22 19.11
N GLN A 210 -18.69 -7.62 18.06
CA GLN A 210 -19.17 -6.68 17.05
C GLN A 210 -20.12 -5.62 17.62
N ASP A 211 -21.01 -6.00 18.55
CA ASP A 211 -21.91 -5.04 19.21
C ASP A 211 -21.14 -3.99 20.04
N ASP A 212 -20.06 -4.41 20.76
CA ASP A 212 -19.17 -3.47 21.47
C ASP A 212 -18.43 -2.55 20.50
N LEU A 213 -17.99 -3.05 19.34
CA LEU A 213 -17.35 -2.21 18.32
C LEU A 213 -18.30 -1.16 17.73
N VAL A 214 -19.56 -1.52 17.49
CA VAL A 214 -20.61 -0.56 17.09
C VAL A 214 -20.83 0.49 18.17
N LEU A 215 -20.99 0.07 19.43
CA LEU A 215 -21.19 1.00 20.55
C LEU A 215 -19.99 1.96 20.73
N ARG A 216 -18.75 1.49 20.54
CA ARG A 216 -17.55 2.33 20.56
C ARG A 216 -17.53 3.32 19.40
N SER A 217 -18.00 2.91 18.23
CA SER A 217 -18.13 3.79 17.07
C SER A 217 -19.22 4.87 17.30
N GLU A 218 -20.35 4.51 17.90
CA GLU A 218 -21.38 5.47 18.31
C GLU A 218 -20.83 6.53 19.28
N ASN A 219 -19.99 6.13 20.23
CA ASN A 219 -19.42 7.04 21.23
C ASN A 219 -18.07 7.63 20.81
N SER A 220 -17.63 7.41 19.58
CA SER A 220 -16.36 7.91 19.09
C SER A 220 -16.31 9.44 19.05
N PRO A 221 -15.20 10.06 19.54
CA PRO A 221 -15.01 11.49 19.37
C PRO A 221 -14.79 11.90 17.91
N TYR A 222 -14.54 10.96 17.02
CA TYR A 222 -14.28 11.18 15.60
C TYR A 222 -15.54 11.02 14.73
N ASN A 223 -16.63 10.43 15.26
CA ASN A 223 -17.93 10.33 14.59
C ASN A 223 -18.86 11.42 15.11
N GLN A 224 -19.00 12.50 14.36
CA GLN A 224 -19.65 13.73 14.80
C GLN A 224 -20.66 14.22 13.78
N TYR A 225 -21.67 14.95 14.24
CA TYR A 225 -22.59 15.71 13.40
C TYR A 225 -22.64 17.18 13.89
N PRO A 226 -21.64 17.99 13.52
CA PRO A 226 -21.50 19.36 14.00
C PRO A 226 -22.70 20.25 13.66
N ASN A 227 -23.41 19.97 12.56
CA ASN A 227 -24.55 20.74 12.10
C ASN A 227 -25.76 19.82 11.91
N LEU A 228 -26.39 19.40 13.03
CA LEU A 228 -27.56 18.50 13.01
C LEU A 228 -28.88 19.29 12.96
N GLU A 229 -29.20 19.89 11.82
CA GLU A 229 -30.47 20.60 11.58
C GLU A 229 -31.31 19.88 10.51
N LYS A 230 -32.60 20.23 10.42
CA LYS A 230 -33.44 19.73 9.33
C LYS A 230 -32.99 20.30 8.01
N ALA A 231 -32.80 19.43 7.02
CA ALA A 231 -32.38 19.79 5.68
C ALA A 231 -33.06 18.97 4.59
N GLU A 232 -33.10 19.49 3.38
CA GLU A 232 -33.53 18.73 2.22
C GLU A 232 -32.49 17.62 1.91
N THR A 233 -31.21 17.96 1.91
CA THR A 233 -30.12 17.02 1.73
C THR A 233 -29.14 17.14 2.88
N GLY A 234 -28.87 16.01 3.57
CA GLY A 234 -27.77 15.87 4.51
C GLY A 234 -26.60 15.12 3.88
N VAL A 235 -25.39 15.34 4.36
CA VAL A 235 -24.20 14.67 3.83
C VAL A 235 -23.63 13.71 4.87
N VAL A 236 -23.39 12.45 4.48
CA VAL A 236 -22.54 11.50 5.22
C VAL A 236 -21.15 11.60 4.62
N ALA A 237 -20.17 12.09 5.38
CA ALA A 237 -18.83 12.35 4.87
C ALA A 237 -17.77 11.51 5.59
N CYS A 238 -16.89 10.83 4.83
CA CYS A 238 -15.88 9.92 5.34
C CYS A 238 -14.46 10.44 5.02
N GLY A 239 -13.54 10.32 6.01
CA GLY A 239 -12.17 10.71 5.83
C GLY A 239 -11.99 12.13 5.26
N ILE A 240 -11.12 12.28 4.26
CA ILE A 240 -10.83 13.60 3.65
C ILE A 240 -12.04 14.26 2.99
N ALA A 241 -13.05 13.48 2.56
CA ALA A 241 -14.25 14.03 1.94
C ALA A 241 -15.01 14.98 2.89
N TYR A 242 -14.88 14.78 4.21
CA TYR A 242 -15.42 15.73 5.19
C TYR A 242 -14.85 17.14 4.99
N ASN A 243 -13.56 17.26 4.74
CA ASN A 243 -12.95 18.58 4.49
C ASN A 243 -13.51 19.23 3.23
N TYR A 244 -13.77 18.43 2.17
CA TYR A 244 -14.34 18.97 0.92
C TYR A 244 -15.77 19.47 1.10
N VAL A 245 -16.57 18.79 1.95
CA VAL A 245 -17.91 19.28 2.32
C VAL A 245 -17.79 20.61 3.06
N MET A 246 -16.95 20.67 4.09
CA MET A 246 -16.81 21.86 4.94
C MET A 246 -16.13 23.03 4.21
N GLU A 247 -15.30 22.79 3.21
CA GLU A 247 -14.71 23.83 2.36
C GLU A 247 -15.76 24.47 1.45
N ASN A 248 -16.69 23.67 0.92
CA ASN A 248 -17.76 24.16 0.07
C ASN A 248 -18.83 24.93 0.85
N ASP A 249 -19.29 24.38 1.96
CA ASP A 249 -20.27 25.04 2.83
C ASP A 249 -20.16 24.52 4.28
N PRO A 250 -19.55 25.31 5.18
CA PRO A 250 -19.44 24.97 6.60
C PRO A 250 -20.76 24.81 7.35
N SER A 251 -21.87 25.31 6.80
CA SER A 251 -23.19 25.20 7.40
C SER A 251 -23.95 23.93 7.03
N THR A 252 -23.43 23.14 6.09
CA THR A 252 -24.06 21.90 5.62
C THR A 252 -24.33 20.94 6.78
N PRO A 253 -25.55 20.39 6.90
CA PRO A 253 -25.81 19.27 7.78
C PRO A 253 -24.99 18.06 7.38
N VAL A 254 -24.08 17.64 8.26
CA VAL A 254 -23.13 16.56 7.97
C VAL A 254 -23.01 15.58 9.12
N LEU A 255 -23.08 14.28 8.79
CA LEU A 255 -22.60 13.21 9.66
C LEU A 255 -21.20 12.82 9.20
N LYS A 256 -20.20 13.15 10.01
CA LYS A 256 -18.82 12.72 9.81
C LYS A 256 -18.64 11.30 10.33
N ILE A 257 -18.10 10.41 9.50
CA ILE A 257 -17.71 9.05 9.88
C ILE A 257 -16.21 8.91 9.68
N SER A 258 -15.50 8.70 10.78
CA SER A 258 -14.04 8.51 10.83
C SER A 258 -13.62 7.28 11.66
N GLN A 259 -14.60 6.60 12.28
CA GLN A 259 -14.43 5.30 12.96
C GLN A 259 -15.54 4.35 12.51
N TYR A 260 -15.14 3.10 12.28
CA TYR A 260 -16.01 2.00 11.87
C TYR A 260 -16.00 0.87 12.92
N PRO A 261 -17.07 0.05 12.99
CA PRO A 261 -18.25 -0.01 12.08
C PRO A 261 -19.01 1.31 11.98
N VAL A 262 -19.84 1.47 10.92
CA VAL A 262 -20.69 2.67 10.77
C VAL A 262 -21.58 2.83 12.00
N PRO A 263 -21.65 4.04 12.63
CA PRO A 263 -22.50 4.30 13.79
C PRO A 263 -23.98 4.34 13.38
N GLU A 264 -24.69 3.24 13.61
CA GLU A 264 -26.04 3.02 13.06
C GLU A 264 -27.09 3.93 13.70
N GLU A 265 -27.03 4.14 15.03
CA GLU A 265 -27.99 5.00 15.74
C GLU A 265 -27.81 6.46 15.31
N LYS A 266 -26.56 6.96 15.27
CA LYS A 266 -26.25 8.29 14.75
C LYS A 266 -26.70 8.47 13.31
N LEU A 267 -26.49 7.44 12.47
CA LEU A 267 -26.93 7.47 11.08
C LEU A 267 -28.45 7.57 10.97
N ARG A 268 -29.21 6.81 11.76
CA ARG A 268 -30.69 6.84 11.77
C ARG A 268 -31.21 8.16 12.30
N GLU A 269 -30.62 8.69 13.37
CA GLU A 269 -30.97 10.01 13.90
C GLU A 269 -30.75 11.11 12.85
N PHE A 270 -29.58 11.10 12.20
CA PHE A 270 -29.23 12.04 11.15
C PHE A 270 -30.18 11.93 9.94
N ALA A 271 -30.41 10.70 9.47
CA ALA A 271 -31.29 10.43 8.34
C ALA A 271 -32.72 10.89 8.59
N GLY A 272 -33.25 10.76 9.82
CA GLY A 272 -34.57 11.22 10.20
C GLY A 272 -34.77 12.74 10.13
N LYS A 273 -33.69 13.51 9.97
CA LYS A 273 -33.72 14.96 9.79
C LYS A 273 -33.56 15.43 8.35
N CYS A 274 -33.30 14.50 7.42
CA CYS A 274 -33.03 14.81 6.02
C CYS A 274 -34.05 14.13 5.09
N SER A 275 -34.42 14.79 3.98
CA SER A 275 -35.24 14.19 2.93
C SER A 275 -34.41 13.29 2.00
N SER A 276 -33.14 13.61 1.82
CA SER A 276 -32.16 12.78 1.07
C SER A 276 -30.78 12.83 1.73
N ILE A 277 -29.96 11.83 1.45
CA ILE A 277 -28.59 11.72 1.99
C ILE A 277 -27.62 11.60 0.82
N LEU A 278 -26.62 12.47 0.79
CA LEU A 278 -25.46 12.33 -0.08
C LEU A 278 -24.33 11.66 0.70
N VAL A 279 -23.79 10.53 0.21
CA VAL A 279 -22.62 9.88 0.79
C VAL A 279 -21.38 10.34 0.03
N ALA A 280 -20.51 11.10 0.70
CA ALA A 280 -19.24 11.57 0.19
C ALA A 280 -18.10 10.75 0.82
N GLU A 281 -17.54 9.85 0.04
CA GLU A 281 -16.45 8.97 0.44
C GLU A 281 -15.43 8.81 -0.69
N ASP A 282 -14.14 8.79 -0.35
CA ASP A 282 -13.08 8.58 -1.32
C ASP A 282 -12.73 7.10 -1.45
N GLY A 283 -12.61 6.59 -2.68
CA GLY A 283 -12.45 5.17 -2.99
C GLY A 283 -13.74 4.51 -3.50
N GLN A 284 -13.99 3.28 -3.08
CA GLN A 284 -15.17 2.50 -3.50
C GLN A 284 -16.43 2.93 -2.70
N PRO A 285 -17.64 2.67 -3.20
CA PRO A 285 -18.90 2.98 -2.49
C PRO A 285 -19.14 2.02 -1.33
N PHE A 286 -18.27 2.05 -0.33
CA PHE A 286 -18.28 1.19 0.86
C PHE A 286 -19.38 1.65 1.83
N VAL A 287 -19.32 2.92 2.26
CA VAL A 287 -20.31 3.49 3.19
C VAL A 287 -21.65 3.69 2.52
N GLU A 288 -21.69 4.09 1.25
CA GLU A 288 -22.94 4.22 0.50
C GLU A 288 -23.74 2.91 0.48
N ASN A 289 -23.08 1.77 0.28
CA ASN A 289 -23.73 0.45 0.34
C ASN A 289 -24.25 0.13 1.75
N LEU A 290 -23.45 0.41 2.79
CA LEU A 290 -23.87 0.18 4.18
C LEU A 290 -25.06 1.07 4.57
N VAL A 291 -25.02 2.36 4.23
CA VAL A 291 -26.10 3.32 4.48
C VAL A 291 -27.39 2.87 3.81
N LYS A 292 -27.33 2.45 2.54
CA LYS A 292 -28.50 1.90 1.82
C LYS A 292 -29.07 0.66 2.50
N GLY A 293 -28.18 -0.24 2.98
CA GLY A 293 -28.60 -1.44 3.71
C GLY A 293 -29.25 -1.14 5.06
N MET A 294 -28.66 -0.24 5.84
CA MET A 294 -29.13 0.12 7.18
C MET A 294 -30.43 0.92 7.18
N LEU A 295 -30.61 1.83 6.22
CA LEU A 295 -31.79 2.70 6.13
C LEU A 295 -32.93 2.09 5.32
N GLY A 296 -32.65 1.16 4.42
CA GLY A 296 -33.63 0.53 3.53
C GLY A 296 -34.21 1.49 2.49
N SER A 297 -35.32 1.06 1.85
CA SER A 297 -35.92 1.78 0.71
C SER A 297 -36.71 3.05 1.08
N GLY A 298 -36.84 3.37 2.35
CA GLY A 298 -37.55 4.56 2.82
C GLY A 298 -36.76 5.86 2.65
N TYR A 299 -35.51 5.80 2.29
CA TYR A 299 -34.61 6.95 2.19
C TYR A 299 -33.99 7.06 0.80
N THR A 300 -33.86 8.29 0.31
CA THR A 300 -33.10 8.57 -0.92
C THR A 300 -31.64 8.73 -0.57
N VAL A 301 -30.79 7.75 -0.96
CA VAL A 301 -29.34 7.77 -0.74
C VAL A 301 -28.63 7.95 -2.08
N LYS A 302 -27.90 9.06 -2.20
CA LYS A 302 -27.11 9.49 -3.35
C LYS A 302 -25.62 9.28 -3.09
N GLY A 303 -24.84 9.15 -4.14
CA GLY A 303 -23.38 9.01 -4.04
C GLY A 303 -22.76 8.53 -5.34
N ARG A 304 -21.73 7.68 -5.25
CA ARG A 304 -21.03 7.12 -6.41
C ARG A 304 -21.88 6.13 -7.22
N LEU A 305 -22.76 5.38 -6.56
CA LEU A 305 -23.63 4.38 -7.21
C LEU A 305 -24.80 5.01 -7.98
N THR A 306 -25.19 6.21 -7.60
CA THR A 306 -26.28 6.95 -8.26
C THR A 306 -25.76 7.91 -9.34
N GLY A 307 -24.45 8.11 -9.42
CA GLY A 307 -23.83 9.02 -10.37
C GLY A 307 -23.82 10.49 -9.92
N ASP A 308 -24.29 10.79 -8.71
CA ASP A 308 -24.18 12.14 -8.13
C ASP A 308 -22.72 12.50 -7.84
N LEU A 309 -21.88 11.52 -7.50
CA LEU A 309 -20.43 11.63 -7.43
C LEU A 309 -19.76 10.75 -8.49
N PRO A 310 -18.55 11.11 -8.98
CA PRO A 310 -17.82 10.29 -9.95
C PRO A 310 -17.63 8.86 -9.46
N ARG A 311 -17.93 7.85 -10.32
CA ARG A 311 -17.79 6.43 -9.95
C ARG A 311 -16.33 5.99 -9.80
N THR A 312 -15.39 6.66 -10.47
CA THR A 312 -13.95 6.37 -10.48
C THR A 312 -13.15 7.61 -10.11
N GLY A 313 -11.96 7.40 -9.60
CA GLY A 313 -11.02 8.45 -9.23
C GLY A 313 -11.28 9.09 -7.86
N GLU A 314 -10.35 9.95 -7.45
CA GLU A 314 -10.43 10.67 -6.18
C GLU A 314 -11.53 11.74 -6.19
N LEU A 315 -12.06 12.03 -5.01
CA LEU A 315 -12.91 13.19 -4.81
C LEU A 315 -12.07 14.48 -4.77
N THR A 316 -12.72 15.57 -5.16
CA THR A 316 -12.16 16.92 -5.08
C THR A 316 -13.21 17.86 -4.48
N PRO A 317 -12.83 19.03 -3.93
CA PRO A 317 -13.81 20.04 -3.50
C PRO A 317 -14.84 20.35 -4.59
N ASP A 318 -14.41 20.45 -5.85
CA ASP A 318 -15.28 20.79 -6.97
C ASP A 318 -16.37 19.75 -7.24
N ASN A 319 -16.01 18.45 -7.31
CA ASN A 319 -17.00 17.41 -7.58
C ASN A 319 -17.93 17.16 -6.38
N VAL A 320 -17.44 17.34 -5.17
CA VAL A 320 -18.28 17.30 -3.95
C VAL A 320 -19.22 18.51 -3.91
N GLY A 321 -18.74 19.72 -4.18
CA GLY A 321 -19.55 20.93 -4.25
C GLY A 321 -20.67 20.82 -5.30
N ALA A 322 -20.34 20.32 -6.49
CA ALA A 322 -21.34 20.08 -7.54
C ALA A 322 -22.42 19.08 -7.11
N ALA A 323 -22.05 17.99 -6.41
CA ALA A 323 -22.98 17.01 -5.88
C ALA A 323 -23.87 17.59 -4.75
N MET A 324 -23.38 18.59 -4.01
CA MET A 324 -24.14 19.36 -3.02
C MET A 324 -25.06 20.41 -3.65
N GLY A 325 -25.04 20.57 -4.98
CA GLY A 325 -25.82 21.59 -5.70
C GLY A 325 -25.19 22.99 -5.66
N ILE A 326 -23.94 23.11 -5.26
CA ILE A 326 -23.20 24.39 -5.22
C ILE A 326 -22.64 24.70 -6.60
N VAL A 327 -22.75 25.96 -7.02
CA VAL A 327 -22.18 26.42 -8.29
C VAL A 327 -20.65 26.49 -8.15
N VAL A 328 -19.97 25.53 -8.72
CA VAL A 328 -18.52 25.49 -8.73
C VAL A 328 -17.99 26.42 -9.84
N PRO A 329 -17.05 27.35 -9.54
CA PRO A 329 -16.44 28.18 -10.56
C PRO A 329 -15.76 27.33 -11.63
N LYS A 330 -15.93 27.71 -12.91
CA LYS A 330 -15.26 26.99 -14.00
C LYS A 330 -13.75 27.08 -13.83
N ALA A 331 -13.11 25.92 -13.74
CA ALA A 331 -11.65 25.84 -13.63
C ALA A 331 -10.97 26.50 -14.85
N PHE A 332 -9.81 27.10 -14.62
CA PHE A 332 -8.97 27.58 -15.71
C PHE A 332 -8.54 26.39 -16.59
N GLY A 333 -8.60 26.56 -17.90
CA GLY A 333 -8.10 25.55 -18.83
C GLY A 333 -6.60 25.30 -18.64
N LYS A 334 -6.15 24.11 -19.03
CA LYS A 334 -4.71 23.78 -19.01
C LYS A 334 -3.95 24.79 -19.88
N PRO A 335 -2.94 25.50 -19.33
CA PRO A 335 -2.11 26.41 -20.13
C PRO A 335 -1.40 25.67 -21.28
N GLU A 336 -1.33 26.29 -22.45
CA GLU A 336 -0.75 25.68 -23.66
C GLU A 336 0.73 25.29 -23.50
N ASN A 337 1.46 26.02 -22.64
CA ASN A 337 2.87 25.77 -22.35
C ASN A 337 3.12 24.62 -21.37
N VAL A 338 2.09 23.98 -20.81
CA VAL A 338 2.23 22.82 -19.93
C VAL A 338 2.35 21.56 -20.77
N MET A 339 3.56 21.03 -20.88
CA MET A 339 3.86 19.79 -21.59
C MET A 339 3.62 18.56 -20.70
N PRO A 340 3.02 17.48 -21.22
CA PRO A 340 2.93 16.22 -20.53
C PRO A 340 4.32 15.66 -20.18
N ARG A 341 4.46 15.07 -19.00
CA ARG A 341 5.67 14.38 -18.56
C ARG A 341 5.34 12.92 -18.23
N PRO A 342 5.11 12.07 -19.25
CA PRO A 342 4.84 10.67 -19.00
C PRO A 342 6.03 10.01 -18.29
N PRO A 343 5.79 9.01 -17.43
CA PRO A 343 6.87 8.26 -16.82
C PRO A 343 7.73 7.60 -17.90
N ALA A 344 9.04 7.59 -17.69
CA ALA A 344 10.00 6.98 -18.61
C ALA A 344 11.23 6.47 -17.86
N LEU A 345 11.92 5.49 -18.44
CA LEU A 345 13.23 5.05 -17.94
C LEU A 345 14.24 6.21 -17.99
N CYS A 346 14.93 6.42 -16.86
CA CYS A 346 15.93 7.49 -16.74
C CYS A 346 17.02 7.38 -17.83
N GLN A 347 17.57 8.53 -18.25
CA GLN A 347 18.73 8.52 -19.15
C GLN A 347 19.93 7.88 -18.45
N GLY A 348 20.61 6.95 -19.13
CA GLY A 348 21.72 6.18 -18.58
C GLY A 348 21.32 5.06 -17.61
N CYS A 349 20.05 4.74 -17.50
CA CYS A 349 19.55 3.59 -16.73
C CYS A 349 19.98 2.27 -17.39
N GLY A 350 20.48 1.31 -16.61
CA GLY A 350 20.89 0.00 -17.10
C GLY A 350 19.75 -0.82 -17.74
N HIS A 351 18.50 -0.60 -17.32
CA HIS A 351 17.35 -1.27 -17.93
C HIS A 351 17.20 -0.97 -19.43
N ARG A 352 17.64 0.22 -19.89
CA ARG A 352 17.59 0.61 -21.31
C ARG A 352 18.46 -0.32 -22.16
N ASP A 353 19.71 -0.55 -21.72
CA ASP A 353 20.66 -1.41 -22.44
C ASP A 353 20.17 -2.87 -22.44
N VAL A 354 19.51 -3.34 -21.37
CA VAL A 354 18.90 -4.69 -21.29
C VAL A 354 17.77 -4.82 -22.31
N TYR A 355 16.87 -3.84 -22.41
CA TYR A 355 15.74 -3.90 -23.36
C TYR A 355 16.19 -3.76 -24.81
N ASP A 356 17.20 -2.96 -25.08
CA ASP A 356 17.79 -2.89 -26.42
C ASP A 356 18.38 -4.26 -26.84
N ALA A 357 19.05 -4.97 -25.91
CA ALA A 357 19.57 -6.31 -26.18
C ALA A 357 18.46 -7.36 -26.33
N LEU A 358 17.46 -7.37 -25.44
CA LEU A 358 16.31 -8.28 -25.51
C LEU A 358 15.53 -8.09 -26.82
N ASN A 359 15.19 -6.86 -27.17
CA ASN A 359 14.44 -6.58 -28.39
C ASN A 359 15.17 -7.03 -29.68
N ARG A 360 16.51 -6.89 -29.70
CA ARG A 360 17.31 -7.35 -30.86
C ARG A 360 17.19 -8.85 -31.08
N ILE A 361 17.27 -9.65 -29.99
CA ILE A 361 17.20 -11.11 -30.09
C ILE A 361 15.76 -11.58 -30.28
N LEU A 362 14.81 -11.05 -29.52
CA LEU A 362 13.43 -11.51 -29.56
C LEU A 362 12.73 -11.19 -30.88
N ALA A 363 13.22 -10.21 -31.64
CA ALA A 363 12.76 -9.94 -32.99
C ALA A 363 12.96 -11.12 -33.99
N GLU A 364 13.83 -12.07 -33.66
CA GLU A 364 14.09 -13.27 -34.45
C GLU A 364 13.02 -14.36 -34.20
N TYR A 365 12.20 -14.23 -33.15
CA TYR A 365 11.20 -15.21 -32.73
C TYR A 365 9.79 -14.64 -32.89
N LYS A 366 8.91 -15.38 -33.58
CA LYS A 366 7.54 -14.95 -33.86
C LYS A 366 6.66 -14.83 -32.59
N ASP A 367 6.80 -15.81 -31.69
CA ASP A 367 5.89 -16.02 -30.56
C ASP A 367 6.53 -15.70 -29.21
N ALA A 368 7.72 -15.07 -29.22
CA ALA A 368 8.39 -14.63 -27.99
C ALA A 368 7.53 -13.66 -27.18
N ARG A 369 7.54 -13.81 -25.85
CA ARG A 369 6.86 -12.89 -24.91
C ARG A 369 7.73 -12.59 -23.71
N VAL A 370 7.63 -11.35 -23.25
CA VAL A 370 8.35 -10.85 -22.08
C VAL A 370 7.34 -10.47 -20.98
N PHE A 371 7.35 -11.23 -19.91
CA PHE A 371 6.48 -11.03 -18.77
C PHE A 371 7.21 -10.18 -17.74
N GLY A 372 6.67 -9.01 -17.42
CA GLY A 372 7.15 -8.12 -16.38
C GLY A 372 6.23 -8.11 -15.17
N ASP A 373 6.69 -7.46 -14.13
CA ASP A 373 5.92 -7.15 -12.95
C ASP A 373 6.24 -5.73 -12.41
N ILE A 374 6.02 -5.43 -11.14
CA ILE A 374 5.99 -4.05 -10.63
C ILE A 374 7.37 -3.56 -10.22
N GLY A 375 7.90 -2.57 -10.94
CA GLY A 375 9.14 -1.87 -10.64
C GLY A 375 9.52 -0.87 -11.73
N CYS A 376 10.65 -0.17 -11.60
CA CYS A 376 11.12 0.77 -12.63
C CYS A 376 11.27 0.12 -14.01
N TYR A 377 11.66 -1.15 -14.06
CA TYR A 377 11.83 -1.92 -15.29
C TYR A 377 10.51 -2.07 -16.07
N THR A 378 9.33 -2.03 -15.43
CA THR A 378 8.04 -2.08 -16.10
C THR A 378 7.85 -0.93 -17.10
N LEU A 379 8.55 0.21 -16.90
CA LEU A 379 8.54 1.31 -17.86
C LEU A 379 9.16 0.95 -19.22
N GLY A 380 9.80 -0.23 -19.33
CA GLY A 380 10.19 -0.83 -20.60
C GLY A 380 9.01 -1.20 -21.51
N ALA A 381 7.79 -1.29 -20.98
CA ALA A 381 6.56 -1.44 -21.78
C ALA A 381 6.25 -0.21 -22.65
N LEU A 382 6.80 0.96 -22.26
CA LEU A 382 6.54 2.22 -22.95
C LEU A 382 7.55 2.46 -24.10
N PRO A 383 7.21 3.33 -25.08
CA PRO A 383 8.17 3.75 -26.09
C PRO A 383 9.43 4.37 -25.45
N PRO A 384 10.61 4.18 -26.05
CA PRO A 384 10.85 3.53 -27.36
C PRO A 384 10.97 2.00 -27.29
N PHE A 385 11.05 1.39 -26.10
CA PHE A 385 11.40 -0.03 -25.96
C PHE A 385 10.26 -0.98 -26.32
N ARG A 386 9.08 -0.80 -25.73
CA ARG A 386 7.93 -1.73 -25.91
C ARG A 386 8.32 -3.18 -25.71
N ALA A 387 9.13 -3.44 -24.68
CA ALA A 387 9.81 -4.72 -24.44
C ALA A 387 9.14 -5.57 -23.35
N ILE A 388 7.98 -5.17 -22.86
CA ILE A 388 7.24 -5.85 -21.80
C ILE A 388 5.80 -6.05 -22.27
N ASP A 389 5.32 -7.29 -22.20
CA ASP A 389 3.98 -7.70 -22.65
C ASP A 389 2.96 -7.79 -21.50
N SER A 390 3.41 -7.87 -20.25
CA SER A 390 2.51 -7.95 -19.09
C SER A 390 3.06 -7.22 -17.87
N CYS A 391 2.14 -6.76 -17.00
CA CYS A 391 2.47 -6.22 -15.68
C CYS A 391 1.21 -6.40 -14.80
N VAL A 392 1.23 -7.33 -13.84
CA VAL A 392 0.07 -7.66 -13.02
C VAL A 392 0.32 -7.31 -11.55
N ASP A 393 1.16 -8.06 -10.85
CA ASP A 393 1.52 -7.84 -9.44
C ASP A 393 3.00 -8.17 -9.21
N MET A 394 3.51 -7.85 -8.02
CA MET A 394 4.93 -8.10 -7.70
C MET A 394 5.25 -9.59 -7.66
N GLY A 395 6.16 -10.03 -8.53
CA GLY A 395 6.63 -11.41 -8.65
C GLY A 395 5.91 -12.24 -9.74
N ALA A 396 4.84 -11.72 -10.32
CA ALA A 396 4.05 -12.44 -11.33
C ALA A 396 4.84 -12.77 -12.62
N SER A 397 5.91 -12.03 -12.94
CA SER A 397 6.68 -12.21 -14.17
C SER A 397 7.16 -13.65 -14.35
N ILE A 398 7.72 -14.26 -13.31
CA ILE A 398 8.29 -15.62 -13.37
C ILE A 398 7.19 -16.67 -13.56
N THR A 399 6.14 -16.61 -12.75
CA THR A 399 5.05 -17.61 -12.80
C THR A 399 4.20 -17.46 -14.05
N MET A 400 4.01 -16.23 -14.56
CA MET A 400 3.34 -16.01 -15.85
C MET A 400 4.17 -16.51 -17.03
N ALA A 401 5.51 -16.30 -17.01
CA ALA A 401 6.41 -16.86 -18.01
C ALA A 401 6.36 -18.39 -18.01
N LYS A 402 6.38 -19.02 -16.81
CA LYS A 402 6.22 -20.47 -16.65
C LYS A 402 4.91 -20.95 -17.27
N GLY A 403 3.77 -20.37 -16.86
CA GLY A 403 2.47 -20.76 -17.40
C GLY A 403 2.34 -20.56 -18.91
N ALA A 404 2.96 -19.52 -19.45
CA ALA A 404 3.01 -19.29 -20.90
C ALA A 404 3.89 -20.32 -21.62
N ALA A 405 5.04 -20.69 -21.05
CA ALA A 405 5.89 -21.75 -21.57
C ALA A 405 5.19 -23.12 -21.56
N ASP A 406 4.43 -23.42 -20.51
CA ASP A 406 3.59 -24.63 -20.43
C ASP A 406 2.52 -24.67 -21.53
N ALA A 407 2.03 -23.51 -21.96
CA ALA A 407 1.11 -23.35 -23.07
C ALA A 407 1.80 -23.37 -24.46
N GLY A 408 3.14 -23.43 -24.52
CA GLY A 408 3.92 -23.51 -25.75
C GLY A 408 4.48 -22.17 -26.26
N VAL A 409 4.42 -21.09 -25.47
CA VAL A 409 5.10 -19.82 -25.79
C VAL A 409 6.61 -20.00 -25.71
N TYR A 410 7.31 -19.65 -26.79
CA TYR A 410 8.78 -19.76 -26.84
C TYR A 410 9.39 -18.66 -27.71
N PRO A 411 10.44 -17.98 -27.22
CA PRO A 411 10.88 -17.90 -25.83
C PRO A 411 9.88 -17.25 -24.90
N ALA A 412 9.78 -17.72 -23.65
CA ALA A 412 9.08 -17.07 -22.55
C ALA A 412 10.11 -16.46 -21.57
N VAL A 413 10.14 -15.15 -21.48
CA VAL A 413 11.11 -14.39 -20.69
C VAL A 413 10.42 -13.69 -19.53
N ALA A 414 10.93 -13.85 -18.31
CA ALA A 414 10.50 -13.07 -17.15
C ALA A 414 11.50 -11.94 -16.89
N VAL A 415 11.02 -10.71 -16.67
CA VAL A 415 11.86 -9.59 -16.22
C VAL A 415 11.35 -9.12 -14.86
N ILE A 416 12.23 -9.18 -13.87
CA ILE A 416 11.93 -8.86 -12.47
C ILE A 416 13.03 -7.96 -11.88
N GLY A 417 12.67 -7.07 -10.97
CA GLY A 417 13.64 -6.26 -10.24
C GLY A 417 14.22 -7.00 -9.03
N ASP A 418 15.37 -6.55 -8.55
CA ASP A 418 16.08 -7.09 -7.39
C ASP A 418 15.21 -7.14 -6.12
N SER A 419 14.55 -6.06 -5.79
CA SER A 419 13.66 -5.98 -4.62
C SER A 419 12.40 -6.84 -4.81
N THR A 420 11.80 -6.82 -5.99
CA THR A 420 10.62 -7.63 -6.33
C THR A 420 10.94 -9.13 -6.33
N PHE A 421 12.15 -9.51 -6.74
CA PHE A 421 12.60 -10.90 -6.67
C PHE A 421 12.60 -11.43 -5.23
N THR A 422 13.13 -10.65 -4.28
CA THR A 422 13.09 -11.03 -2.85
C THR A 422 11.72 -10.89 -2.22
N HIS A 423 10.85 -10.05 -2.77
CA HIS A 423 9.47 -9.88 -2.30
C HIS A 423 8.62 -11.13 -2.59
N SER A 424 8.58 -11.59 -3.83
CA SER A 424 7.72 -12.71 -4.26
C SER A 424 8.32 -13.58 -5.37
N GLY A 425 9.43 -13.17 -6.00
CA GLY A 425 9.99 -13.90 -7.14
C GLY A 425 10.68 -15.21 -6.78
N MET A 426 11.24 -15.33 -5.57
CA MET A 426 11.98 -16.54 -5.14
C MET A 426 11.09 -17.79 -5.14
N THR A 427 9.84 -17.67 -4.68
CA THR A 427 8.88 -18.79 -4.68
C THR A 427 8.48 -19.18 -6.10
N GLY A 428 8.29 -18.20 -6.98
CA GLY A 428 8.02 -18.46 -8.39
C GLY A 428 9.20 -19.12 -9.12
N LEU A 429 10.44 -18.75 -8.79
CA LEU A 429 11.63 -19.38 -9.35
C LEU A 429 11.76 -20.84 -8.89
N LEU A 430 11.55 -21.11 -7.60
CA LEU A 430 11.56 -22.48 -7.06
C LEU A 430 10.52 -23.38 -7.75
N ASP A 431 9.29 -22.85 -7.95
CA ASP A 431 8.22 -23.56 -8.64
C ASP A 431 8.61 -23.86 -10.11
N ALA A 432 9.16 -22.88 -10.81
CA ALA A 432 9.62 -23.05 -12.18
C ALA A 432 10.76 -24.08 -12.31
N VAL A 433 11.70 -24.09 -11.38
CA VAL A 433 12.81 -25.06 -11.34
C VAL A 433 12.30 -26.49 -11.06
N ASN A 434 11.38 -26.65 -10.10
CA ASN A 434 10.80 -27.96 -9.77
C ASN A 434 10.08 -28.59 -10.96
N ASP A 435 9.46 -27.79 -11.82
CA ASP A 435 8.77 -28.23 -13.03
C ASP A 435 9.68 -28.27 -14.27
N ASN A 436 10.98 -27.92 -14.10
CA ASN A 436 11.91 -27.78 -15.21
C ASN A 436 11.34 -26.93 -16.37
N ALA A 437 10.73 -25.79 -16.02
CA ALA A 437 10.10 -24.90 -16.97
C ALA A 437 11.11 -24.32 -17.96
N ASN A 438 10.73 -24.18 -19.23
CA ASN A 438 11.62 -23.63 -20.26
C ASN A 438 11.48 -22.11 -20.33
N ILE A 439 12.08 -21.40 -19.37
CA ILE A 439 12.03 -19.94 -19.22
C ILE A 439 13.38 -19.32 -18.95
N THR A 440 13.56 -18.08 -19.38
CA THR A 440 14.72 -17.26 -19.01
C THR A 440 14.26 -16.13 -18.07
N VAL A 441 14.86 -16.02 -16.88
CA VAL A 441 14.57 -15.01 -15.88
C VAL A 441 15.65 -13.94 -15.90
N VAL A 442 15.27 -12.68 -16.10
CA VAL A 442 16.16 -11.51 -16.06
C VAL A 442 15.94 -10.76 -14.75
N ILE A 443 16.87 -10.91 -13.79
CA ILE A 443 16.81 -10.18 -12.50
C ILE A 443 17.57 -8.87 -12.64
N SER A 444 16.85 -7.78 -12.83
CA SER A 444 17.40 -6.42 -13.00
C SER A 444 17.94 -5.88 -11.66
N ASP A 445 19.21 -6.16 -11.35
CA ASP A 445 19.87 -5.78 -10.11
C ASP A 445 20.43 -4.35 -10.19
N ASN A 446 19.66 -3.41 -9.65
CA ASN A 446 20.05 -2.01 -9.57
C ASN A 446 20.47 -1.55 -8.17
N LEU A 447 20.64 -2.50 -7.25
CA LEU A 447 21.11 -2.37 -5.86
C LEU A 447 20.18 -1.53 -4.96
N THR A 448 18.88 -1.36 -5.32
CA THR A 448 18.00 -0.52 -4.53
C THR A 448 16.52 -0.68 -4.93
N THR A 449 15.59 -0.45 -4.02
CA THR A 449 14.16 -0.27 -4.32
C THR A 449 13.95 1.14 -4.87
N ALA A 450 14.25 1.32 -6.16
CA ALA A 450 14.41 2.64 -6.76
C ALA A 450 13.11 3.45 -6.89
N MET A 451 11.98 2.78 -7.13
CA MET A 451 10.69 3.43 -7.43
C MET A 451 10.11 4.20 -6.24
N THR A 452 10.36 3.75 -5.03
CA THR A 452 9.81 4.29 -3.78
C THR A 452 10.75 5.26 -3.05
N GLY A 453 11.93 5.55 -3.62
CA GLY A 453 12.87 6.51 -3.03
C GLY A 453 14.30 6.03 -2.88
N GLY A 454 14.58 4.75 -3.08
CA GLY A 454 15.94 4.21 -3.06
C GLY A 454 16.31 3.52 -1.73
N GLN A 455 15.37 2.79 -1.17
CA GLN A 455 15.57 1.95 0.02
C GLN A 455 16.47 0.76 -0.31
N ASP A 456 17.08 0.15 0.69
CA ASP A 456 17.95 -1.01 0.51
C ASP A 456 17.16 -2.23 -0.02
N SER A 457 17.72 -2.92 -1.02
CA SER A 457 17.21 -4.20 -1.51
C SER A 457 17.77 -5.34 -0.65
N ALA A 458 16.89 -6.20 -0.14
CA ALA A 458 17.24 -7.29 0.79
C ALA A 458 18.16 -8.35 0.16
N GLY A 459 18.09 -8.53 -1.15
CA GLY A 459 18.86 -9.52 -1.92
C GLY A 459 20.22 -9.04 -2.43
N THR A 460 20.58 -7.78 -2.22
CA THR A 460 21.83 -7.20 -2.72
C THR A 460 23.03 -8.12 -2.40
N SER A 461 23.84 -8.45 -3.42
CA SER A 461 25.00 -9.35 -3.37
C SER A 461 24.70 -10.83 -3.05
N LYS A 462 23.45 -11.27 -3.15
CA LYS A 462 23.05 -12.65 -2.80
C LYS A 462 22.35 -13.39 -3.94
N PHE A 463 22.00 -12.72 -5.04
CA PHE A 463 21.11 -13.27 -6.07
C PHE A 463 21.67 -14.53 -6.71
N GLU A 464 22.98 -14.59 -7.04
CA GLU A 464 23.62 -15.77 -7.62
C GLU A 464 23.48 -16.97 -6.69
N ALA A 465 23.84 -16.79 -5.42
CA ALA A 465 23.76 -17.84 -4.42
C ALA A 465 22.30 -18.30 -4.19
N ILE A 466 21.34 -17.37 -4.18
CA ILE A 466 19.92 -17.69 -4.04
C ILE A 466 19.42 -18.50 -5.24
N CYS A 467 19.71 -18.10 -6.47
CA CYS A 467 19.27 -18.80 -7.67
C CYS A 467 19.83 -20.23 -7.73
N VAL A 468 21.11 -20.40 -7.43
CA VAL A 468 21.75 -21.72 -7.35
C VAL A 468 21.14 -22.57 -6.23
N ALA A 469 20.91 -21.99 -5.04
CA ALA A 469 20.29 -22.69 -3.93
C ALA A 469 18.84 -23.11 -4.20
N LEU A 470 18.12 -22.39 -5.06
CA LEU A 470 16.78 -22.73 -5.54
C LEU A 470 16.80 -23.79 -6.66
N GLY A 471 18.00 -24.22 -7.13
CA GLY A 471 18.17 -25.32 -8.06
C GLY A 471 18.43 -24.91 -9.51
N VAL A 472 18.65 -23.63 -9.80
CA VAL A 472 19.15 -23.21 -11.12
C VAL A 472 20.58 -23.71 -11.30
N ALA A 473 20.89 -24.31 -12.46
CA ALA A 473 22.24 -24.79 -12.75
C ALA A 473 23.25 -23.63 -12.71
N PRO A 474 24.38 -23.77 -11.98
CA PRO A 474 25.30 -22.65 -11.75
C PRO A 474 25.82 -21.98 -13.04
N GLU A 475 26.03 -22.76 -14.10
CA GLU A 475 26.47 -22.29 -15.42
C GLU A 475 25.40 -21.46 -16.16
N HIS A 476 24.14 -21.57 -15.75
CA HIS A 476 22.99 -20.82 -16.27
C HIS A 476 22.56 -19.67 -15.35
N VAL A 477 23.39 -19.28 -14.38
CA VAL A 477 23.26 -18.05 -13.61
C VAL A 477 24.33 -17.06 -14.07
N ARG A 478 23.94 -16.13 -14.94
CA ARG A 478 24.87 -15.26 -15.69
C ARG A 478 24.77 -13.81 -15.23
N VAL A 479 25.85 -13.26 -14.71
CA VAL A 479 25.93 -11.83 -14.33
C VAL A 479 26.51 -11.03 -15.49
N VAL A 480 25.83 -9.92 -15.86
CA VAL A 480 26.28 -9.02 -16.93
C VAL A 480 26.24 -7.57 -16.45
N VAL A 481 27.06 -6.71 -17.07
CA VAL A 481 27.05 -5.27 -16.78
C VAL A 481 26.36 -4.55 -17.94
N PRO A 482 25.13 -4.02 -17.76
CA PRO A 482 24.33 -3.43 -18.83
C PRO A 482 24.81 -2.01 -19.15
N ILE A 483 25.75 -1.93 -20.09
CA ILE A 483 26.29 -0.69 -20.67
C ILE A 483 26.51 -0.88 -22.16
N ALA A 484 26.41 0.20 -22.92
CA ALA A 484 26.45 0.15 -24.38
C ALA A 484 27.71 -0.55 -24.96
N LYS A 485 28.87 -0.43 -24.30
CA LYS A 485 30.11 -1.09 -24.76
C LYS A 485 30.08 -2.62 -24.63
N ASN A 486 29.21 -3.18 -23.80
CA ASN A 486 29.06 -4.62 -23.56
C ASN A 486 27.88 -5.23 -24.35
N MET A 487 27.27 -4.48 -25.25
CA MET A 487 26.04 -4.87 -25.93
C MET A 487 26.17 -6.20 -26.66
N GLU A 488 27.30 -6.45 -27.32
CA GLU A 488 27.54 -7.72 -28.04
C GLU A 488 27.61 -8.91 -27.09
N GLU A 489 28.31 -8.74 -25.95
CA GLU A 489 28.39 -9.78 -24.91
C GLU A 489 27.01 -10.07 -24.31
N ILE A 490 26.26 -9.04 -23.96
CA ILE A 490 24.91 -9.17 -23.38
C ILE A 490 24.00 -9.90 -24.37
N THR A 491 24.01 -9.50 -25.63
CA THR A 491 23.22 -10.10 -26.69
C THR A 491 23.56 -11.58 -26.89
N ARG A 492 24.85 -11.94 -26.86
CA ARG A 492 25.30 -13.33 -26.95
C ARG A 492 24.81 -14.15 -25.76
N ILE A 493 24.96 -13.65 -24.53
CA ILE A 493 24.50 -14.35 -23.33
C ILE A 493 22.99 -14.54 -23.33
N ILE A 494 22.22 -13.52 -23.71
CA ILE A 494 20.77 -13.66 -23.84
C ILE A 494 20.41 -14.78 -24.80
N ARG A 495 21.06 -14.86 -25.97
CA ARG A 495 20.80 -15.92 -26.95
C ARG A 495 21.12 -17.31 -26.41
N GLU A 496 22.29 -17.48 -25.76
CA GLU A 496 22.70 -18.74 -25.15
C GLU A 496 21.66 -19.23 -24.12
N GLU A 497 21.17 -18.32 -23.25
CA GLU A 497 20.23 -18.67 -22.20
C GLU A 497 18.78 -18.87 -22.71
N LEU A 498 18.38 -18.23 -23.80
CA LEU A 498 17.08 -18.50 -24.46
C LEU A 498 17.07 -19.89 -25.16
N GLU A 499 18.21 -20.34 -25.69
CA GLU A 499 18.34 -21.63 -26.37
C GLU A 499 18.46 -22.80 -25.38
N TYR A 500 18.84 -22.54 -24.13
CA TYR A 500 18.91 -23.54 -23.06
C TYR A 500 17.52 -24.10 -22.75
N LYS A 501 17.42 -25.42 -22.55
CA LYS A 501 16.17 -26.12 -22.21
C LYS A 501 16.09 -26.33 -20.70
N GLY A 502 15.42 -25.44 -20.01
CA GLY A 502 15.28 -25.40 -18.56
C GLY A 502 15.16 -23.96 -18.07
N VAL A 503 15.33 -23.77 -16.76
CA VAL A 503 15.29 -22.44 -16.15
C VAL A 503 16.69 -21.84 -16.17
N SER A 504 16.86 -20.71 -16.83
CA SER A 504 18.08 -19.90 -16.80
C SER A 504 17.86 -18.53 -16.17
N VAL A 505 18.94 -17.95 -15.61
CA VAL A 505 18.88 -16.65 -14.93
C VAL A 505 19.98 -15.72 -15.44
N ILE A 506 19.59 -14.55 -15.90
CA ILE A 506 20.53 -13.48 -16.26
C ILE A 506 20.37 -12.35 -15.24
N ILE A 507 21.47 -11.86 -14.68
CA ILE A 507 21.50 -10.80 -13.67
C ILE A 507 22.24 -9.58 -14.24
N PRO A 508 21.53 -8.67 -14.94
CA PRO A 508 22.10 -7.39 -15.34
C PRO A 508 22.31 -6.52 -14.09
N ARG A 509 23.58 -6.33 -13.69
CA ARG A 509 23.92 -5.60 -12.46
C ARG A 509 24.54 -4.24 -12.77
N ARG A 510 23.83 -3.18 -12.37
CA ARG A 510 24.31 -1.80 -12.47
C ARG A 510 23.57 -0.89 -11.52
N GLU A 511 24.30 -0.16 -10.66
CA GLU A 511 23.72 0.75 -9.67
C GLU A 511 22.74 1.75 -10.32
N CYS A 512 21.60 1.99 -9.65
CA CYS A 512 20.60 2.96 -10.07
C CYS A 512 21.23 4.36 -10.22
N ILE A 513 21.09 4.98 -11.39
CA ILE A 513 21.67 6.29 -11.70
C ILE A 513 21.17 7.41 -10.76
N GLN A 514 19.93 7.31 -10.30
CA GLN A 514 19.38 8.30 -9.37
C GLN A 514 20.01 8.19 -7.99
N THR A 515 20.17 6.95 -7.48
CA THR A 515 20.84 6.69 -6.20
C THR A 515 22.31 7.07 -6.26
N LEU A 516 23.01 6.74 -7.34
CA LEU A 516 24.40 7.13 -7.56
C LEU A 516 24.57 8.65 -7.55
N ASN A 517 23.73 9.37 -8.30
CA ASN A 517 23.78 10.83 -8.34
C ASN A 517 23.52 11.45 -6.96
N ARG A 518 22.60 10.90 -6.17
CA ARG A 518 22.32 11.34 -4.80
C ARG A 518 23.54 11.14 -3.90
N LYS A 519 24.18 9.97 -3.95
CA LYS A 519 25.42 9.67 -3.21
C LYS A 519 26.55 10.65 -3.58
N LEU A 520 26.72 10.93 -4.87
CA LEU A 520 27.74 11.87 -5.35
C LEU A 520 27.49 13.32 -4.89
N ARG A 521 26.22 13.77 -4.90
CA ARG A 521 25.85 15.09 -4.38
C ARG A 521 26.13 15.22 -2.88
N LYS A 522 25.78 14.19 -2.09
CA LYS A 522 26.04 14.16 -0.65
C LYS A 522 27.54 14.25 -0.35
N LYS A 523 28.36 13.43 -1.02
CA LYS A 523 29.83 13.49 -0.88
C LYS A 523 30.42 14.87 -1.21
N ARG A 524 29.90 15.55 -2.25
CA ARG A 524 30.36 16.89 -2.61
C ARG A 524 29.97 17.92 -1.55
N ALA A 525 28.77 17.82 -0.96
CA ALA A 525 28.35 18.71 0.12
C ALA A 525 29.12 18.50 1.44
N GLU A 526 29.59 17.27 1.70
CA GLU A 526 30.43 16.95 2.88
C GLU A 526 31.89 17.41 2.72
N GLN A 527 32.32 17.74 1.49
CA GLN A 527 33.66 18.23 1.16
C GLN A 527 33.74 19.77 1.07
N GLN A 528 32.61 20.45 1.08
CA GLN A 528 32.46 21.91 1.18
C GLN A 528 32.21 22.35 2.62
#